data_d7a8f70ce4ef71f0908100e8e28002ef
#
_entry.id   d7a8f70ce4ef71f0908100e8e28002ef
#
_cell.length_a   1.000
_cell.length_b   1.000
_cell.length_c   1.000
_cell.angle_alpha   90.00
_cell.angle_beta   90.00
_cell.angle_gamma   90.00
#
_symmetry.space_group_name_H-M   'P 1'
#
loop_
_entity.id
_entity.type
_entity.pdbx_description
1 polymer ?
#
loop_
_entity_poly.entity_id
_entity_poly.type
_entity_poly.pdbx_seq_one_letter_code
_entity_poly.pdbx_strand_id
1 'polypeptide(L)'
;MARLPKIAELSSNITGWGFYLCSRKELRTGRSGTEFLALALQDASGEIAAKVFQDVDTVKLEFEAGEFVKVQGRSNTYQGRTELILDKIRRVMKDRDAADGFREEDCIRSSARSIDDMWAELQGRLESVSDPALRALLHAIVEGNKDRLRIWPAARNVHHAYRSGLLEHILKMMEVSLFLADQYGAKRDLLVAGTLLHDIGKLRELSYELTTDYTVEGNLVGHIVIGIGMLREAAQNFPEVSPDTLLEIQHLVLSHHGELEMGSPVRPMTVEALILATVDNLDATLNQFRRIVADDDTDGPFTAYSKRLDRVLLKPRPS
;
A
#
# COMPACT_ATOMS: atom_id res chain seq x y z
N MET A 1 23.23 -25.66 -1.73
CA MET A 1 23.28 -24.30 -1.17
C MET A 1 21.95 -24.10 -0.43
N ALA A 2 21.98 -23.47 0.76
CA ALA A 2 20.78 -23.26 1.57
C ALA A 2 19.88 -22.17 0.93
N ARG A 3 18.58 -22.18 1.28
CA ARG A 3 17.68 -21.07 0.95
C ARG A 3 18.01 -19.89 1.87
N LEU A 4 18.02 -18.66 1.31
CA LEU A 4 18.14 -17.44 2.10
C LEU A 4 16.93 -17.30 3.04
N PRO A 5 17.11 -16.78 4.26
CA PRO A 5 15.99 -16.43 5.14
C PRO A 5 15.16 -15.29 4.51
N LYS A 6 14.02 -15.00 5.10
CA LYS A 6 13.21 -13.83 4.71
C LYS A 6 14.01 -12.54 4.88
N ILE A 7 13.70 -11.53 4.09
CA ILE A 7 14.44 -10.24 4.11
C ILE A 7 14.47 -9.63 5.52
N ALA A 8 13.36 -9.68 6.26
CA ALA A 8 13.29 -9.16 7.65
C ALA A 8 14.20 -9.90 8.64
N GLU A 9 14.64 -11.13 8.32
CA GLU A 9 15.49 -11.98 9.15
C GLU A 9 16.93 -12.06 8.62
N LEU A 10 17.21 -11.36 7.50
CA LEU A 10 18.48 -11.49 6.80
C LEU A 10 19.57 -10.67 7.49
N SER A 11 20.52 -11.35 8.10
CA SER A 11 21.75 -10.77 8.65
C SER A 11 22.89 -10.80 7.64
N SER A 12 24.03 -10.14 7.97
CA SER A 12 25.22 -10.12 7.12
C SER A 12 25.87 -11.50 6.95
N ASN A 13 26.57 -11.67 5.84
CA ASN A 13 27.42 -12.84 5.53
C ASN A 13 26.66 -14.17 5.39
N ILE A 14 25.36 -14.12 5.09
CA ILE A 14 24.58 -15.33 4.75
C ILE A 14 24.67 -15.55 3.24
N THR A 15 25.07 -16.74 2.82
CA THR A 15 25.13 -17.14 1.41
C THR A 15 24.03 -18.16 1.10
N GLY A 16 23.31 -17.94 0.01
CA GLY A 16 22.22 -18.83 -0.36
C GLY A 16 21.54 -18.45 -1.67
N TRP A 17 20.35 -19.02 -1.86
CA TRP A 17 19.48 -18.71 -2.99
C TRP A 17 18.07 -18.36 -2.48
N GLY A 18 17.28 -17.65 -3.29
CA GLY A 18 15.92 -17.28 -2.92
C GLY A 18 15.08 -16.84 -4.11
N PHE A 19 13.78 -16.67 -3.86
CA PHE A 19 12.83 -16.09 -4.82
C PHE A 19 12.37 -14.73 -4.31
N TYR A 20 12.30 -13.76 -5.22
CA TYR A 20 11.93 -12.38 -4.92
C TYR A 20 11.13 -11.77 -6.08
N LEU A 21 10.36 -10.73 -5.80
CA LEU A 21 9.89 -9.81 -6.82
C LEU A 21 10.95 -8.74 -7.05
N CYS A 22 11.38 -8.53 -8.29
CA CYS A 22 12.25 -7.41 -8.64
C CYS A 22 11.39 -6.14 -8.78
N SER A 23 11.30 -5.32 -7.71
CA SER A 23 10.49 -4.10 -7.71
C SER A 23 11.14 -2.94 -8.47
N ARG A 24 12.48 -2.94 -8.61
CA ARG A 24 13.23 -1.93 -9.36
C ARG A 24 14.50 -2.51 -9.95
N LYS A 25 14.85 -2.05 -11.15
CA LYS A 25 16.07 -2.43 -11.89
C LYS A 25 16.65 -1.21 -12.57
N GLU A 26 17.91 -0.90 -12.30
CA GLU A 26 18.63 0.25 -12.86
C GLU A 26 20.05 -0.15 -13.21
N LEU A 27 20.53 0.24 -14.40
CA LEU A 27 21.95 0.17 -14.74
C LEU A 27 22.64 1.40 -14.16
N ARG A 28 23.69 1.20 -13.38
CA ARG A 28 24.46 2.29 -12.74
C ARG A 28 25.95 2.12 -13.00
N THR A 29 26.66 3.24 -13.02
CA THR A 29 28.11 3.27 -13.12
C THR A 29 28.71 3.58 -11.75
N GLY A 30 29.59 2.72 -11.28
CA GLY A 30 30.32 2.90 -10.03
C GLY A 30 31.42 3.96 -10.15
N ARG A 31 32.01 4.34 -9.01
CA ARG A 31 33.12 5.33 -8.98
C ARG A 31 34.36 4.92 -9.78
N SER A 32 34.56 3.63 -9.99
CA SER A 32 35.62 3.05 -10.81
C SER A 32 35.33 3.05 -12.31
N GLY A 33 34.18 3.55 -12.76
CA GLY A 33 33.74 3.45 -14.14
C GLY A 33 33.11 2.10 -14.52
N THR A 34 33.03 1.14 -13.60
CA THR A 34 32.45 -0.18 -13.85
C THR A 34 30.95 -0.13 -13.74
N GLU A 35 30.23 -0.65 -14.74
CA GLU A 35 28.77 -0.78 -14.71
C GLU A 35 28.32 -1.94 -13.82
N PHE A 36 27.19 -1.77 -13.16
CA PHE A 36 26.53 -2.79 -12.35
C PHE A 36 25.02 -2.59 -12.39
N LEU A 37 24.25 -3.69 -12.19
CA LEU A 37 22.81 -3.60 -11.98
C LEU A 37 22.53 -3.32 -10.50
N ALA A 38 21.83 -2.22 -10.24
CA ALA A 38 21.24 -1.89 -8.95
C ALA A 38 19.78 -2.34 -8.97
N LEU A 39 19.41 -3.20 -8.03
CA LEU A 39 18.10 -3.81 -7.94
C LEU A 39 17.47 -3.50 -6.58
N ALA A 40 16.14 -3.44 -6.53
CA ALA A 40 15.37 -3.62 -5.31
C ALA A 40 14.63 -4.96 -5.42
N LEU A 41 14.87 -5.84 -4.46
CA LEU A 41 14.24 -7.16 -4.38
C LEU A 41 13.30 -7.20 -3.19
N GLN A 42 12.10 -7.74 -3.40
CA GLN A 42 11.04 -7.80 -2.41
C GLN A 42 10.64 -9.24 -2.12
N ASP A 43 10.39 -9.55 -0.85
CA ASP A 43 9.59 -10.70 -0.42
C ASP A 43 8.42 -10.24 0.46
N ALA A 44 7.62 -11.18 0.97
CA ALA A 44 6.47 -10.87 1.82
C ALA A 44 6.84 -10.10 3.10
N SER A 45 8.11 -10.16 3.55
CA SER A 45 8.59 -9.56 4.80
C SER A 45 9.21 -8.17 4.62
N GLY A 46 9.68 -7.83 3.42
CA GLY A 46 10.35 -6.56 3.20
C GLY A 46 10.91 -6.35 1.79
N GLU A 47 11.71 -5.29 1.64
CA GLU A 47 12.47 -4.98 0.43
C GLU A 47 13.96 -4.81 0.79
N ILE A 48 14.86 -5.26 -0.07
CA ILE A 48 16.30 -5.19 0.09
C ILE A 48 16.98 -4.72 -1.19
N ALA A 49 18.02 -3.88 -1.03
CA ALA A 49 18.88 -3.51 -2.15
C ALA A 49 19.72 -4.72 -2.58
N ALA A 50 19.88 -4.90 -3.89
CA ALA A 50 20.74 -5.95 -4.43
C ALA A 50 21.58 -5.41 -5.59
N LYS A 51 22.76 -6.00 -5.80
CA LYS A 51 23.71 -5.60 -6.85
C LYS A 51 24.22 -6.81 -7.60
N VAL A 52 24.36 -6.65 -8.93
CA VAL A 52 25.01 -7.62 -9.82
C VAL A 52 26.19 -6.92 -10.46
N PHE A 53 27.39 -7.46 -10.28
CA PHE A 53 28.65 -6.91 -10.83
C PHE A 53 29.22 -7.73 -11.97
N GLN A 54 28.77 -8.97 -12.17
CA GLN A 54 29.27 -9.88 -13.18
C GLN A 54 28.23 -10.09 -14.28
N ASP A 55 28.69 -10.29 -15.51
CA ASP A 55 27.87 -10.60 -16.70
C ASP A 55 26.69 -9.61 -16.90
N VAL A 56 26.91 -8.35 -16.54
CA VAL A 56 25.86 -7.31 -16.50
C VAL A 56 25.13 -7.19 -17.83
N ASP A 57 25.86 -7.25 -18.96
CA ASP A 57 25.29 -7.14 -20.30
C ASP A 57 24.35 -8.27 -20.67
N THR A 58 24.59 -9.47 -20.19
CA THR A 58 23.73 -10.62 -20.40
C THR A 58 22.56 -10.57 -19.42
N VAL A 59 22.85 -10.39 -18.14
CA VAL A 59 21.87 -10.45 -17.05
C VAL A 59 20.81 -9.35 -17.18
N LYS A 60 21.18 -8.16 -17.68
CA LYS A 60 20.21 -7.06 -17.88
C LYS A 60 19.09 -7.39 -18.87
N LEU A 61 19.25 -8.41 -19.71
CA LEU A 61 18.27 -8.82 -20.71
C LEU A 61 17.39 -10.02 -20.24
N GLU A 62 17.75 -10.65 -19.10
CA GLU A 62 17.08 -11.89 -18.68
C GLU A 62 15.74 -11.65 -17.96
N PHE A 63 15.54 -10.47 -17.38
CA PHE A 63 14.31 -10.13 -16.63
C PHE A 63 14.08 -8.62 -16.62
N GLU A 64 12.85 -8.20 -16.26
CA GLU A 64 12.50 -6.80 -16.08
C GLU A 64 12.02 -6.48 -14.64
N ALA A 65 11.93 -5.18 -14.30
CA ALA A 65 11.23 -4.77 -13.10
C ALA A 65 9.75 -5.20 -13.17
N GLY A 66 9.19 -5.64 -12.05
CA GLY A 66 7.86 -6.23 -11.99
C GLY A 66 7.84 -7.74 -12.19
N GLU A 67 8.97 -8.39 -12.40
CA GLU A 67 9.04 -9.84 -12.60
C GLU A 67 9.59 -10.59 -11.38
N PHE A 68 9.15 -11.82 -11.20
CA PHE A 68 9.72 -12.72 -10.20
C PHE A 68 11.07 -13.26 -10.66
N VAL A 69 12.04 -13.23 -9.76
CA VAL A 69 13.41 -13.66 -10.01
C VAL A 69 13.86 -14.70 -9.00
N LYS A 70 14.67 -15.66 -9.49
CA LYS A 70 15.44 -16.58 -8.66
C LYS A 70 16.87 -16.07 -8.59
N VAL A 71 17.36 -15.86 -7.39
CA VAL A 71 18.69 -15.31 -7.14
C VAL A 71 19.57 -16.29 -6.38
N GLN A 72 20.88 -16.15 -6.56
CA GLN A 72 21.91 -16.76 -5.74
C GLN A 72 22.95 -15.70 -5.42
N GLY A 73 23.34 -15.61 -4.16
CA GLY A 73 24.30 -14.59 -3.73
C GLY A 73 24.51 -14.62 -2.24
N ARG A 74 25.07 -13.54 -1.73
CA ARG A 74 25.37 -13.36 -0.30
C ARG A 74 24.89 -12.02 0.20
N SER A 75 24.47 -11.98 1.47
CA SER A 75 24.21 -10.73 2.16
C SER A 75 25.52 -10.07 2.60
N ASN A 76 25.52 -8.75 2.54
CA ASN A 76 26.65 -7.91 2.93
C ASN A 76 26.11 -6.69 3.70
N THR A 77 26.93 -6.10 4.57
CA THR A 77 26.59 -4.81 5.18
C THR A 77 27.40 -3.70 4.49
N TYR A 78 26.70 -2.73 3.95
CA TYR A 78 27.32 -1.54 3.35
C TYR A 78 26.70 -0.29 3.97
N GLN A 79 27.51 0.57 4.57
CA GLN A 79 27.09 1.79 5.27
C GLN A 79 25.95 1.54 6.30
N GLY A 80 26.08 0.47 7.10
CA GLY A 80 25.07 0.12 8.12
C GLY A 80 23.82 -0.59 7.60
N ARG A 81 23.68 -0.77 6.28
CA ARG A 81 22.50 -1.42 5.70
C ARG A 81 22.85 -2.77 5.10
N THR A 82 21.97 -3.75 5.32
CA THR A 82 22.09 -5.06 4.66
C THR A 82 21.70 -4.93 3.20
N GLU A 83 22.54 -5.47 2.31
CA GLU A 83 22.30 -5.58 0.86
C GLU A 83 22.66 -6.99 0.37
N LEU A 84 22.15 -7.38 -0.79
CA LEU A 84 22.52 -8.63 -1.46
C LEU A 84 23.53 -8.36 -2.59
N ILE A 85 24.63 -9.10 -2.58
CA ILE A 85 25.54 -9.19 -3.73
C ILE A 85 25.22 -10.49 -4.45
N LEU A 86 24.77 -10.38 -5.69
CA LEU A 86 24.27 -11.51 -6.45
C LEU A 86 25.32 -12.05 -7.39
N ASP A 87 25.53 -13.37 -7.32
CA ASP A 87 26.37 -14.11 -8.25
C ASP A 87 25.57 -14.59 -9.47
N LYS A 88 24.27 -14.91 -9.26
CA LYS A 88 23.33 -15.32 -10.33
C LYS A 88 21.95 -14.75 -10.08
N ILE A 89 21.29 -14.38 -11.16
CA ILE A 89 19.89 -13.98 -11.18
C ILE A 89 19.27 -14.36 -12.51
N ARG A 90 18.04 -14.81 -12.49
CA ARG A 90 17.24 -15.09 -13.69
C ARG A 90 15.75 -14.94 -13.39
N ARG A 91 14.95 -14.79 -14.44
CA ARG A 91 13.48 -14.87 -14.33
C ARG A 91 13.06 -16.21 -13.74
N VAL A 92 12.01 -16.22 -12.93
CA VAL A 92 11.34 -17.42 -12.43
C VAL A 92 10.64 -18.13 -13.59
N MET A 93 10.79 -19.44 -13.65
CA MET A 93 10.04 -20.34 -14.53
C MET A 93 9.03 -21.07 -13.65
N LYS A 94 7.76 -20.61 -13.63
CA LYS A 94 6.74 -21.07 -12.66
C LYS A 94 6.67 -22.59 -12.52
N ASP A 95 6.56 -23.31 -13.63
CA ASP A 95 6.42 -24.79 -13.62
C ASP A 95 7.66 -25.50 -13.04
N ARG A 96 8.85 -24.99 -13.34
CA ARG A 96 10.11 -25.56 -12.85
C ARG A 96 10.38 -25.19 -11.40
N ASP A 97 10.21 -23.91 -11.09
CA ASP A 97 10.62 -23.36 -9.80
C ASP A 97 9.58 -23.62 -8.69
N ALA A 98 8.34 -24.04 -9.04
CA ALA A 98 7.37 -24.57 -8.09
C ALA A 98 7.91 -25.79 -7.33
N ALA A 99 8.65 -26.68 -8.00
CA ALA A 99 9.33 -27.81 -7.36
C ALA A 99 10.40 -27.40 -6.35
N ASP A 100 11.03 -26.24 -6.56
CA ASP A 100 12.00 -25.62 -5.66
C ASP A 100 11.31 -24.77 -4.55
N GLY A 101 9.97 -24.79 -4.47
CA GLY A 101 9.18 -24.07 -3.46
C GLY A 101 8.93 -22.60 -3.80
N PHE A 102 8.90 -22.24 -5.09
CA PHE A 102 8.43 -20.91 -5.50
C PHE A 102 6.93 -20.78 -5.26
N ARG A 103 6.52 -19.72 -4.58
CA ARG A 103 5.15 -19.26 -4.41
C ARG A 103 5.12 -17.74 -4.54
N GLU A 104 4.20 -17.22 -5.33
CA GLU A 104 4.08 -15.78 -5.59
C GLU A 104 3.79 -15.01 -4.30
N GLU A 105 2.93 -15.58 -3.44
CA GLU A 105 2.57 -14.97 -2.16
C GLU A 105 3.76 -14.78 -1.21
N ASP A 106 4.81 -15.59 -1.32
CA ASP A 106 6.04 -15.43 -0.54
C ASP A 106 6.89 -14.23 -1.01
N CYS A 107 6.66 -13.76 -2.23
CA CYS A 107 7.41 -12.67 -2.86
C CYS A 107 6.69 -11.32 -2.85
N ILE A 108 5.40 -11.29 -2.47
CA ILE A 108 4.56 -10.08 -2.51
C ILE A 108 4.20 -9.68 -1.09
N ARG A 109 4.51 -8.45 -0.71
CA ARG A 109 4.00 -7.89 0.54
C ARG A 109 2.48 -7.81 0.50
N SER A 110 1.85 -8.35 1.53
CA SER A 110 0.39 -8.39 1.65
C SER A 110 -0.02 -8.00 3.07
N SER A 111 -1.29 -7.63 3.23
CA SER A 111 -1.89 -7.54 4.56
C SER A 111 -1.65 -8.84 5.35
N ALA A 112 -1.40 -8.74 6.64
CA ALA A 112 -1.33 -9.89 7.53
C ALA A 112 -2.71 -10.52 7.80
N ARG A 113 -3.79 -9.79 7.48
CA ARG A 113 -5.18 -10.24 7.62
C ARG A 113 -5.58 -11.07 6.39
N SER A 114 -6.43 -12.07 6.61
CA SER A 114 -7.05 -12.85 5.52
C SER A 114 -7.91 -11.92 4.64
N ILE A 115 -7.73 -12.01 3.32
CA ILE A 115 -8.52 -11.24 2.35
C ILE A 115 -10.02 -11.60 2.45
N ASP A 116 -10.32 -12.87 2.65
CA ASP A 116 -11.71 -13.35 2.76
C ASP A 116 -12.38 -12.86 4.04
N ASP A 117 -11.65 -12.84 5.16
CA ASP A 117 -12.15 -12.30 6.43
C ASP A 117 -12.39 -10.79 6.32
N MET A 118 -11.46 -10.04 5.72
CA MET A 118 -11.64 -8.60 5.47
C MET A 118 -12.81 -8.32 4.54
N TRP A 119 -13.00 -9.14 3.52
CA TRP A 119 -14.14 -9.00 2.62
C TRP A 119 -15.46 -9.27 3.32
N ALA A 120 -15.54 -10.32 4.13
CA ALA A 120 -16.73 -10.63 4.93
C ALA A 120 -17.04 -9.50 5.93
N GLU A 121 -16.00 -8.93 6.57
CA GLU A 121 -16.18 -7.77 7.46
C GLU A 121 -16.72 -6.56 6.69
N LEU A 122 -16.20 -6.23 5.50
CA LEU A 122 -16.72 -5.14 4.67
C LEU A 122 -18.20 -5.35 4.35
N GLN A 123 -18.58 -6.55 3.91
CA GLN A 123 -20.00 -6.87 3.63
C GLN A 123 -20.87 -6.67 4.87
N GLY A 124 -20.43 -7.12 6.05
CA GLY A 124 -21.14 -6.89 7.31
C GLY A 124 -21.30 -5.40 7.67
N ARG A 125 -20.28 -4.58 7.38
CA ARG A 125 -20.37 -3.12 7.56
C ARG A 125 -21.38 -2.48 6.62
N LEU A 126 -21.44 -2.91 5.37
CA LEU A 126 -22.45 -2.43 4.41
C LEU A 126 -23.88 -2.80 4.83
N GLU A 127 -24.09 -4.01 5.33
CA GLU A 127 -25.41 -4.42 5.86
C GLU A 127 -25.86 -3.60 7.07
N SER A 128 -24.94 -2.96 7.79
CA SER A 128 -25.29 -2.07 8.92
C SER A 128 -25.82 -0.70 8.51
N VAL A 129 -25.75 -0.34 7.21
CA VAL A 129 -26.30 0.92 6.68
C VAL A 129 -27.82 0.87 6.74
N SER A 130 -28.43 1.83 7.45
CA SER A 130 -29.88 1.83 7.72
C SER A 130 -30.71 2.28 6.51
N ASP A 131 -30.20 3.22 5.71
CA ASP A 131 -30.84 3.64 4.46
C ASP A 131 -30.71 2.56 3.38
N PRO A 132 -31.82 1.91 2.95
CA PRO A 132 -31.76 0.81 2.00
C PRO A 132 -31.30 1.24 0.60
N ALA A 133 -31.59 2.47 0.18
CA ALA A 133 -31.17 2.98 -1.13
C ALA A 133 -29.66 3.25 -1.13
N LEU A 134 -29.14 3.89 -0.09
CA LEU A 134 -27.71 4.09 0.09
C LEU A 134 -26.97 2.74 0.19
N ARG A 135 -27.49 1.80 0.98
CA ARG A 135 -26.90 0.46 1.10
C ARG A 135 -26.80 -0.23 -0.25
N ALA A 136 -27.85 -0.18 -1.07
CA ALA A 136 -27.85 -0.78 -2.41
C ALA A 136 -26.80 -0.13 -3.33
N LEU A 137 -26.65 1.20 -3.31
CA LEU A 137 -25.63 1.92 -4.04
C LEU A 137 -24.22 1.48 -3.63
N LEU A 138 -23.96 1.41 -2.32
CA LEU A 138 -22.63 1.02 -1.81
C LEU A 138 -22.28 -0.43 -2.20
N HIS A 139 -23.24 -1.36 -2.09
CA HIS A 139 -23.05 -2.74 -2.57
C HIS A 139 -22.73 -2.79 -4.06
N ALA A 140 -23.47 -2.04 -4.89
CA ALA A 140 -23.20 -2.01 -6.33
C ALA A 140 -21.79 -1.50 -6.66
N ILE A 141 -21.31 -0.46 -5.96
CA ILE A 141 -19.95 0.05 -6.14
C ILE A 141 -18.91 -1.01 -5.71
N VAL A 142 -19.13 -1.66 -4.56
CA VAL A 142 -18.20 -2.67 -4.02
C VAL A 142 -18.14 -3.90 -4.92
N GLU A 143 -19.28 -4.46 -5.32
CA GLU A 143 -19.32 -5.65 -6.19
C GLU A 143 -18.78 -5.34 -7.60
N GLY A 144 -19.08 -4.16 -8.15
CA GLY A 144 -18.54 -3.73 -9.46
C GLY A 144 -17.02 -3.53 -9.46
N ASN A 145 -16.39 -3.40 -8.29
CA ASN A 145 -14.95 -3.22 -8.16
C ASN A 145 -14.28 -4.35 -7.32
N LYS A 146 -14.98 -5.44 -7.06
CA LYS A 146 -14.58 -6.51 -6.15
C LYS A 146 -13.16 -7.01 -6.36
N ASP A 147 -12.83 -7.40 -7.59
CA ASP A 147 -11.53 -8.01 -7.89
C ASP A 147 -10.36 -7.07 -7.59
N ARG A 148 -10.55 -5.77 -7.88
CA ARG A 148 -9.55 -4.74 -7.58
C ARG A 148 -9.53 -4.42 -6.10
N LEU A 149 -10.66 -4.11 -5.49
CA LEU A 149 -10.76 -3.69 -4.08
C LEU A 149 -10.15 -4.73 -3.12
N ARG A 150 -10.28 -6.01 -3.43
CA ARG A 150 -9.71 -7.11 -2.63
C ARG A 150 -8.18 -7.14 -2.60
N ILE A 151 -7.52 -6.66 -3.65
CA ILE A 151 -6.07 -6.81 -3.79
C ILE A 151 -5.32 -5.48 -3.89
N TRP A 152 -6.00 -4.35 -4.05
CA TRP A 152 -5.39 -3.07 -4.34
C TRP A 152 -4.59 -2.52 -3.17
N PRO A 153 -3.41 -1.93 -3.42
CA PRO A 153 -2.66 -1.18 -2.43
C PRO A 153 -3.31 0.18 -2.18
N ALA A 154 -3.14 0.73 -0.97
CA ALA A 154 -3.64 2.08 -0.66
C ALA A 154 -2.73 3.19 -1.19
N ALA A 155 -1.47 2.89 -1.52
CA ALA A 155 -0.51 3.86 -2.02
C ALA A 155 0.61 3.16 -2.81
N ARG A 156 1.39 3.96 -3.59
CA ARG A 156 2.57 3.47 -4.30
C ARG A 156 3.72 3.11 -3.34
N ASN A 157 4.02 3.96 -2.35
CA ASN A 157 5.27 3.86 -1.57
C ASN A 157 5.11 4.20 -0.07
N VAL A 158 3.93 4.55 0.42
CA VAL A 158 3.81 5.12 1.77
C VAL A 158 3.11 4.16 2.73
N HIS A 159 1.91 4.50 3.21
CA HIS A 159 1.12 3.66 4.10
C HIS A 159 0.32 2.64 3.30
N HIS A 160 0.18 1.43 3.82
CA HIS A 160 -0.57 0.34 3.18
C HIS A 160 -0.20 0.06 1.70
N ALA A 161 1.07 0.34 1.31
CA ALA A 161 1.60 0.10 -0.04
C ALA A 161 1.93 -1.39 -0.24
N TYR A 162 0.93 -2.25 -0.07
CA TYR A 162 1.01 -3.70 -0.21
C TYR A 162 -0.34 -4.27 -0.65
N ARG A 163 -0.34 -5.52 -1.08
CA ARG A 163 -1.55 -6.20 -1.55
C ARG A 163 -2.64 -6.20 -0.48
N SER A 164 -3.85 -5.83 -0.87
CA SER A 164 -5.02 -5.65 0.01
C SER A 164 -4.90 -4.52 1.04
N GLY A 165 -3.91 -3.64 0.88
CA GLY A 165 -3.68 -2.52 1.79
C GLY A 165 -4.82 -1.51 1.79
N LEU A 166 -5.49 -1.28 0.65
CA LEU A 166 -6.65 -0.38 0.55
C LEU A 166 -7.84 -0.92 1.35
N LEU A 167 -8.15 -2.21 1.21
CA LEU A 167 -9.24 -2.83 1.96
C LEU A 167 -8.97 -2.81 3.47
N GLU A 168 -7.75 -3.12 3.89
CA GLU A 168 -7.35 -3.07 5.30
C GLU A 168 -7.46 -1.66 5.87
N HIS A 169 -7.01 -0.65 5.12
CA HIS A 169 -7.12 0.77 5.49
C HIS A 169 -8.58 1.19 5.66
N ILE A 170 -9.44 0.91 4.67
CA ILE A 170 -10.88 1.22 4.72
C ILE A 170 -11.52 0.61 5.97
N LEU A 171 -11.30 -0.67 6.25
CA LEU A 171 -11.90 -1.35 7.41
C LEU A 171 -11.45 -0.76 8.73
N LYS A 172 -10.17 -0.47 8.85
CA LYS A 172 -9.61 0.14 10.06
C LYS A 172 -10.15 1.55 10.28
N MET A 173 -10.26 2.34 9.23
CA MET A 173 -10.88 3.65 9.30
C MET A 173 -12.36 3.57 9.68
N MET A 174 -13.12 2.60 9.12
CA MET A 174 -14.53 2.36 9.50
C MET A 174 -14.67 2.06 10.99
N GLU A 175 -13.83 1.17 11.54
CA GLU A 175 -13.85 0.83 12.95
C GLU A 175 -13.73 2.07 13.84
N VAL A 176 -12.69 2.89 13.59
CA VAL A 176 -12.40 4.10 14.37
C VAL A 176 -13.48 5.17 14.14
N SER A 177 -13.89 5.41 12.90
CA SER A 177 -14.90 6.42 12.57
C SER A 177 -16.25 6.10 13.18
N LEU A 178 -16.67 4.83 13.19
CA LEU A 178 -17.94 4.41 13.80
C LEU A 178 -17.88 4.49 15.32
N PHE A 179 -16.73 4.20 15.95
CA PHE A 179 -16.56 4.46 17.37
C PHE A 179 -16.74 5.95 17.70
N LEU A 180 -16.14 6.83 16.92
CA LEU A 180 -16.28 8.28 17.09
C LEU A 180 -17.72 8.74 16.78
N ALA A 181 -18.40 8.15 15.80
CA ALA A 181 -19.81 8.45 15.52
C ALA A 181 -20.69 8.25 16.76
N ASP A 182 -20.49 7.14 17.47
CA ASP A 182 -21.25 6.81 18.68
C ASP A 182 -20.95 7.79 19.83
N GLN A 183 -19.71 8.28 19.93
CA GLN A 183 -19.31 9.24 20.98
C GLN A 183 -19.81 10.66 20.70
N TYR A 184 -19.88 11.08 19.45
CA TYR A 184 -20.17 12.46 19.06
C TYR A 184 -21.53 12.64 18.38
N GLY A 185 -22.32 11.58 18.25
CA GLY A 185 -23.65 11.64 17.64
C GLY A 185 -23.65 11.91 16.14
N ALA A 186 -22.59 11.48 15.42
CA ALA A 186 -22.50 11.64 13.98
C ALA A 186 -23.30 10.57 13.23
N LYS A 187 -23.65 10.85 11.97
CA LYS A 187 -24.44 9.96 11.10
C LYS A 187 -23.59 8.74 10.67
N ARG A 188 -23.89 7.57 11.25
CA ARG A 188 -23.13 6.33 10.97
C ARG A 188 -23.13 5.95 9.49
N ASP A 189 -24.29 6.05 8.83
CA ASP A 189 -24.42 5.68 7.40
C ASP A 189 -23.51 6.52 6.51
N LEU A 190 -23.40 7.82 6.79
CA LEU A 190 -22.47 8.70 6.07
C LEU A 190 -21.01 8.36 6.32
N LEU A 191 -20.66 7.95 7.55
CA LEU A 191 -19.29 7.54 7.85
C LEU A 191 -18.92 6.19 7.22
N VAL A 192 -19.85 5.23 7.15
CA VAL A 192 -19.64 4.00 6.37
C VAL A 192 -19.42 4.34 4.90
N ALA A 193 -20.29 5.17 4.31
CA ALA A 193 -20.16 5.57 2.91
C ALA A 193 -18.87 6.37 2.67
N GLY A 194 -18.58 7.36 3.51
CA GLY A 194 -17.39 8.21 3.37
C GLY A 194 -16.10 7.41 3.51
N THR A 195 -15.98 6.53 4.50
CA THR A 195 -14.78 5.69 4.68
C THR A 195 -14.59 4.67 3.57
N LEU A 196 -15.67 4.14 2.99
CA LEU A 196 -15.58 3.28 1.80
C LEU A 196 -15.09 4.05 0.58
N LEU A 197 -15.63 5.25 0.37
CA LEU A 197 -15.55 5.95 -0.91
C LEU A 197 -14.42 6.99 -0.99
N HIS A 198 -13.84 7.44 0.15
CA HIS A 198 -12.84 8.51 0.11
C HIS A 198 -11.68 8.20 -0.84
N ASP A 199 -11.23 6.96 -0.86
CA ASP A 199 -10.10 6.46 -1.60
C ASP A 199 -10.48 5.54 -2.78
N ILE A 200 -11.76 5.39 -3.10
CA ILE A 200 -12.22 4.47 -4.17
C ILE A 200 -11.62 4.80 -5.53
N GLY A 201 -11.32 6.07 -5.78
CA GLY A 201 -10.67 6.53 -7.01
C GLY A 201 -9.27 5.94 -7.22
N LYS A 202 -8.59 5.47 -6.17
CA LYS A 202 -7.29 4.79 -6.26
C LYS A 202 -7.36 3.52 -7.11
N LEU A 203 -8.53 2.92 -7.26
CA LEU A 203 -8.75 1.77 -8.16
C LEU A 203 -8.56 2.11 -9.65
N ARG A 204 -8.64 3.40 -10.03
CA ARG A 204 -8.35 3.91 -11.38
C ARG A 204 -7.08 4.78 -11.41
N GLU A 205 -6.76 5.47 -10.31
CA GLU A 205 -5.54 6.28 -10.18
C GLU A 205 -4.28 5.43 -10.30
N LEU A 206 -4.29 4.24 -9.69
CA LEU A 206 -3.14 3.34 -9.67
C LEU A 206 -3.35 2.18 -10.66
N SER A 207 -2.27 1.75 -11.27
CA SER A 207 -2.13 0.44 -11.90
C SER A 207 -1.46 -0.50 -10.89
N TYR A 208 -1.97 -1.72 -10.78
CA TYR A 208 -1.42 -2.73 -9.89
C TYR A 208 -1.52 -4.12 -10.53
N GLU A 209 -0.37 -4.64 -10.91
CA GLU A 209 -0.21 -6.05 -11.27
C GLU A 209 0.66 -6.75 -10.23
N LEU A 210 1.95 -6.48 -10.22
CA LEU A 210 2.92 -6.92 -9.21
C LEU A 210 3.62 -5.72 -8.55
N THR A 211 3.72 -4.61 -9.25
CA THR A 211 4.21 -3.32 -8.75
C THR A 211 3.13 -2.27 -8.92
N THR A 212 3.17 -1.25 -8.08
CA THR A 212 2.21 -0.14 -8.11
C THR A 212 2.81 1.05 -8.84
N ASP A 213 2.08 1.60 -9.82
CA ASP A 213 2.43 2.86 -10.47
C ASP A 213 1.17 3.70 -10.73
N TYR A 214 1.34 4.97 -11.11
CA TYR A 214 0.22 5.83 -11.49
C TYR A 214 -0.19 5.58 -12.94
N THR A 215 -1.49 5.54 -13.18
CA THR A 215 -2.05 5.58 -14.54
C THR A 215 -1.90 6.99 -15.13
N VAL A 216 -2.11 7.15 -16.43
CA VAL A 216 -2.16 8.48 -17.07
C VAL A 216 -3.29 9.31 -16.45
N GLU A 217 -4.47 8.71 -16.28
CA GLU A 217 -5.62 9.36 -15.63
C GLU A 217 -5.28 9.76 -14.19
N GLY A 218 -4.63 8.86 -13.45
CA GLY A 218 -4.22 9.10 -12.07
C GLY A 218 -3.29 10.29 -11.90
N ASN A 219 -2.29 10.40 -12.78
CA ASN A 219 -1.37 11.54 -12.76
C ASN A 219 -2.03 12.89 -13.13
N LEU A 220 -3.04 12.88 -14.01
CA LEU A 220 -3.66 14.10 -14.50
C LEU A 220 -4.84 14.58 -13.66
N VAL A 221 -5.56 13.66 -13.01
CA VAL A 221 -6.85 13.94 -12.36
C VAL A 221 -6.80 13.72 -10.86
N GLY A 222 -6.11 12.67 -10.38
CA GLY A 222 -6.02 12.30 -8.98
C GLY A 222 -7.26 11.57 -8.45
N HIS A 223 -7.06 10.71 -7.41
CA HIS A 223 -8.10 9.80 -6.91
C HIS A 223 -9.35 10.49 -6.35
N ILE A 224 -9.24 11.69 -5.76
CA ILE A 224 -10.41 12.41 -5.23
C ILE A 224 -11.43 12.69 -6.33
N VAL A 225 -10.99 13.28 -7.43
CA VAL A 225 -11.87 13.64 -8.55
C VAL A 225 -12.35 12.40 -9.28
N ILE A 226 -11.48 11.41 -9.48
CA ILE A 226 -11.84 10.11 -10.04
C ILE A 226 -12.91 9.43 -9.18
N GLY A 227 -12.75 9.41 -7.84
CA GLY A 227 -13.70 8.84 -6.91
C GLY A 227 -15.08 9.51 -6.96
N ILE A 228 -15.12 10.85 -7.07
CA ILE A 228 -16.38 11.59 -7.32
C ILE A 228 -17.03 11.16 -8.63
N GLY A 229 -16.25 10.99 -9.70
CA GLY A 229 -16.74 10.48 -10.99
C GLY A 229 -17.37 9.09 -10.83
N MET A 230 -16.68 8.17 -10.17
CA MET A 230 -17.19 6.81 -9.92
C MET A 230 -18.48 6.80 -9.11
N LEU A 231 -18.57 7.61 -8.04
CA LEU A 231 -19.79 7.75 -7.24
C LEU A 231 -20.97 8.26 -8.07
N ARG A 232 -20.75 9.32 -8.87
CA ARG A 232 -21.82 9.92 -9.69
C ARG A 232 -22.27 8.97 -10.81
N GLU A 233 -21.35 8.24 -11.41
CA GLU A 233 -21.66 7.24 -12.44
C GLU A 233 -22.54 6.13 -11.83
N ALA A 234 -22.16 5.58 -10.67
CA ALA A 234 -22.96 4.55 -10.01
C ALA A 234 -24.32 5.05 -9.56
N ALA A 235 -24.41 6.26 -8.98
CA ALA A 235 -25.63 6.85 -8.44
C ALA A 235 -26.73 7.06 -9.53
N GLN A 236 -26.38 7.11 -10.80
CA GLN A 236 -27.37 7.21 -11.90
C GLN A 236 -28.36 6.03 -11.91
N ASN A 237 -27.94 4.87 -11.40
CA ASN A 237 -28.76 3.66 -11.31
C ASN A 237 -29.53 3.53 -9.99
N PHE A 238 -29.41 4.52 -9.09
CA PHE A 238 -30.01 4.53 -7.75
C PHE A 238 -30.71 5.87 -7.47
N PRO A 239 -31.76 6.23 -8.25
CA PRO A 239 -32.44 7.53 -8.13
C PRO A 239 -33.15 7.69 -6.77
N GLU A 240 -33.32 6.62 -5.99
CA GLU A 240 -33.92 6.63 -4.66
C GLU A 240 -32.98 7.22 -3.59
N VAL A 241 -31.65 7.26 -3.84
CA VAL A 241 -30.71 7.93 -2.94
C VAL A 241 -30.93 9.43 -3.01
N SER A 242 -31.18 10.06 -1.86
CA SER A 242 -31.52 11.48 -1.86
C SER A 242 -30.38 12.34 -2.39
N PRO A 243 -30.67 13.43 -3.13
CA PRO A 243 -29.64 14.37 -3.57
C PRO A 243 -28.79 14.95 -2.43
N ASP A 244 -29.40 15.18 -1.27
CA ASP A 244 -28.72 15.71 -0.08
C ASP A 244 -27.73 14.67 0.48
N THR A 245 -28.13 13.40 0.57
CA THR A 245 -27.22 12.30 0.97
C THR A 245 -26.03 12.19 0.02
N LEU A 246 -26.28 12.24 -1.29
CA LEU A 246 -25.21 12.22 -2.29
C LEU A 246 -24.29 13.42 -2.18
N LEU A 247 -24.82 14.61 -1.89
CA LEU A 247 -24.03 15.82 -1.68
C LEU A 247 -23.16 15.71 -0.43
N GLU A 248 -23.72 15.21 0.70
CA GLU A 248 -22.96 14.98 1.94
C GLU A 248 -21.80 13.97 1.70
N ILE A 249 -22.06 12.86 1.01
CA ILE A 249 -21.01 11.87 0.67
C ILE A 249 -19.95 12.46 -0.24
N GLN A 250 -20.33 13.22 -1.27
CA GLN A 250 -19.37 13.94 -2.11
C GLN A 250 -18.50 14.89 -1.28
N HIS A 251 -19.09 15.61 -0.31
CA HIS A 251 -18.33 16.48 0.58
C HIS A 251 -17.31 15.69 1.41
N LEU A 252 -17.67 14.51 1.96
CA LEU A 252 -16.74 13.65 2.68
C LEU A 252 -15.54 13.27 1.79
N VAL A 253 -15.80 12.82 0.56
CA VAL A 253 -14.75 12.44 -0.40
C VAL A 253 -13.87 13.65 -0.79
N LEU A 254 -14.47 14.83 -1.06
CA LEU A 254 -13.73 16.02 -1.45
C LEU A 254 -12.87 16.63 -0.34
N SER A 255 -13.21 16.39 0.92
CA SER A 255 -12.57 17.04 2.08
C SER A 255 -11.71 16.09 2.93
N HIS A 256 -11.56 14.81 2.54
CA HIS A 256 -10.95 13.81 3.42
C HIS A 256 -9.46 14.05 3.74
N HIS A 257 -8.70 14.76 2.90
CA HIS A 257 -7.34 15.16 3.24
C HIS A 257 -7.28 16.33 4.26
N GLY A 258 -8.42 16.92 4.61
CA GLY A 258 -8.57 17.94 5.65
C GLY A 258 -8.22 19.35 5.21
N GLU A 259 -7.01 19.60 4.76
CA GLU A 259 -6.51 20.91 4.39
C GLU A 259 -6.27 21.06 2.88
N LEU A 260 -6.40 22.31 2.37
CA LEU A 260 -6.17 22.62 0.95
C LEU A 260 -4.73 22.31 0.53
N GLU A 261 -3.78 22.58 1.43
CA GLU A 261 -2.35 22.34 1.24
C GLU A 261 -2.02 20.83 1.15
N MET A 262 -2.92 20.00 1.67
CA MET A 262 -2.83 18.52 1.58
C MET A 262 -3.54 17.95 0.35
N GLY A 263 -4.12 18.81 -0.49
CA GLY A 263 -4.76 18.45 -1.75
C GLY A 263 -6.28 18.26 -1.66
N SER A 264 -6.93 18.55 -0.53
CA SER A 264 -8.39 18.61 -0.48
C SER A 264 -8.92 19.78 -1.30
N PRO A 265 -9.87 19.58 -2.23
CA PRO A 265 -10.54 20.70 -2.92
C PRO A 265 -11.28 21.66 -1.97
N VAL A 266 -11.80 21.15 -0.87
CA VAL A 266 -12.50 21.91 0.18
C VAL A 266 -12.12 21.36 1.56
N ARG A 267 -12.25 22.20 2.61
CA ARG A 267 -12.08 21.77 4.00
C ARG A 267 -13.33 21.05 4.52
N PRO A 268 -13.21 20.17 5.54
CA PRO A 268 -14.35 19.55 6.22
C PRO A 268 -15.30 20.59 6.82
N MET A 269 -16.59 20.50 6.46
CA MET A 269 -17.65 21.42 6.95
C MET A 269 -18.78 20.71 7.69
N THR A 270 -18.66 19.36 7.86
CA THR A 270 -19.62 18.58 8.69
C THR A 270 -18.86 17.80 9.75
N VAL A 271 -19.57 17.31 10.77
CA VAL A 271 -18.97 16.50 11.84
C VAL A 271 -18.40 15.20 11.24
N GLU A 272 -19.10 14.58 10.33
CA GLU A 272 -18.69 13.36 9.65
C GLU A 272 -17.44 13.58 8.79
N ALA A 273 -17.37 14.70 8.06
CA ALA A 273 -16.21 15.04 7.24
C ALA A 273 -14.97 15.32 8.11
N LEU A 274 -15.14 15.99 9.26
CA LEU A 274 -14.05 16.23 10.21
C LEU A 274 -13.56 14.91 10.82
N ILE A 275 -14.47 14.02 11.21
CA ILE A 275 -14.12 12.68 11.73
C ILE A 275 -13.32 11.92 10.67
N LEU A 276 -13.83 11.82 9.44
CA LEU A 276 -13.18 11.10 8.35
C LEU A 276 -11.76 11.63 8.09
N ALA A 277 -11.60 12.93 7.90
CA ALA A 277 -10.30 13.56 7.64
C ALA A 277 -9.31 13.37 8.81
N THR A 278 -9.81 13.44 10.05
CA THR A 278 -8.97 13.23 11.25
C THR A 278 -8.49 11.79 11.35
N VAL A 279 -9.38 10.82 11.10
CA VAL A 279 -9.06 9.38 11.19
C VAL A 279 -8.11 8.99 10.07
N ASP A 280 -8.29 9.49 8.85
CA ASP A 280 -7.39 9.24 7.72
C ASP A 280 -5.99 9.76 8.01
N ASN A 281 -5.87 11.02 8.42
CA ASN A 281 -4.58 11.61 8.81
C ASN A 281 -3.94 10.86 9.98
N LEU A 282 -4.72 10.43 10.97
CA LEU A 282 -4.24 9.63 12.11
C LEU A 282 -3.67 8.29 11.64
N ASP A 283 -4.39 7.54 10.81
CA ASP A 283 -3.93 6.24 10.29
C ASP A 283 -2.66 6.40 9.45
N ALA A 284 -2.63 7.36 8.53
CA ALA A 284 -1.46 7.65 7.72
C ALA A 284 -0.24 8.05 8.58
N THR A 285 -0.45 8.90 9.59
CA THR A 285 0.62 9.37 10.48
C THR A 285 1.15 8.23 11.35
N LEU A 286 0.29 7.41 11.97
CA LEU A 286 0.71 6.27 12.79
C LEU A 286 1.48 5.22 11.98
N ASN A 287 1.09 4.96 10.74
CA ASN A 287 1.84 4.08 9.85
C ASN A 287 3.24 4.64 9.55
N GLN A 288 3.35 5.96 9.33
CA GLN A 288 4.66 6.61 9.15
C GLN A 288 5.53 6.51 10.40
N PHE A 289 4.96 6.74 11.60
CA PHE A 289 5.68 6.58 12.87
C PHE A 289 6.29 5.18 12.99
N ARG A 290 5.46 4.15 12.80
CA ARG A 290 5.91 2.74 12.88
C ARG A 290 7.02 2.44 11.89
N ARG A 291 6.89 2.91 10.65
CA ARG A 291 7.88 2.70 9.61
C ARG A 291 9.19 3.42 9.92
N ILE A 292 9.16 4.69 10.31
CA ILE A 292 10.37 5.46 10.65
C ILE A 292 11.12 4.79 11.82
N VAL A 293 10.38 4.32 12.84
CA VAL A 293 10.98 3.62 13.98
C VAL A 293 11.57 2.26 13.56
N ALA A 294 10.89 1.52 12.68
CA ALA A 294 11.36 0.21 12.21
C ALA A 294 12.58 0.31 11.27
N ASP A 295 12.63 1.35 10.44
CA ASP A 295 13.68 1.56 9.44
C ASP A 295 14.90 2.32 10.01
N ASP A 296 14.84 2.81 11.29
CA ASP A 296 15.88 3.60 11.92
C ASP A 296 16.99 2.71 12.49
N ASP A 297 18.21 2.99 12.07
CA ASP A 297 19.44 2.27 12.47
C ASP A 297 20.37 3.10 13.38
N THR A 298 19.93 4.28 13.85
CA THR A 298 20.72 5.12 14.75
C THR A 298 20.87 4.50 16.14
N ASP A 299 22.03 4.71 16.76
CA ASP A 299 22.22 4.38 18.16
C ASP A 299 21.42 5.33 19.08
N GLY A 300 20.96 4.79 20.22
CA GLY A 300 20.27 5.58 21.25
C GLY A 300 18.74 5.48 21.19
N PRO A 301 18.05 6.22 22.10
CA PRO A 301 16.62 6.07 22.31
C PRO A 301 15.74 6.80 21.27
N PHE A 302 16.30 7.64 20.42
CA PHE A 302 15.56 8.40 19.42
C PHE A 302 16.02 8.06 18.01
N THR A 303 15.09 8.18 17.05
CA THR A 303 15.39 8.05 15.63
C THR A 303 16.19 9.23 15.11
N ALA A 304 16.76 9.11 13.91
CA ALA A 304 17.17 10.27 13.14
C ALA A 304 15.99 11.26 12.95
N TYR A 305 16.31 12.54 12.73
CA TYR A 305 15.27 13.55 12.47
C TYR A 305 14.52 13.27 11.18
N SER A 306 13.21 13.13 11.29
CA SER A 306 12.32 12.97 10.15
C SER A 306 11.87 14.33 9.63
N LYS A 307 12.34 14.71 8.43
CA LYS A 307 11.89 15.95 7.76
C LYS A 307 10.38 15.97 7.49
N ARG A 308 9.78 14.79 7.26
CA ARG A 308 8.36 14.66 6.93
C ARG A 308 7.46 14.89 8.14
N LEU A 309 7.91 14.46 9.33
CA LEU A 309 7.16 14.63 10.58
C LEU A 309 7.66 15.83 11.41
N ASP A 310 8.71 16.49 10.95
CA ASP A 310 9.35 17.64 11.62
C ASP A 310 9.74 17.34 13.09
N ARG A 311 10.24 16.11 13.35
CA ARG A 311 10.64 15.65 14.68
C ARG A 311 11.50 14.39 14.68
N VAL A 312 12.08 14.08 15.84
CA VAL A 312 12.62 12.76 16.17
C VAL A 312 11.55 11.92 16.87
N LEU A 313 11.63 10.59 16.79
CA LEU A 313 10.69 9.68 17.44
C LEU A 313 11.40 8.87 18.52
N LEU A 314 10.74 8.62 19.65
CA LEU A 314 11.22 7.71 20.68
C LEU A 314 11.06 6.26 20.16
N LYS A 315 12.16 5.50 20.20
CA LYS A 315 12.15 4.07 19.90
C LYS A 315 11.54 3.28 21.08
N PRO A 316 10.88 2.14 20.81
CA PRO A 316 10.45 1.23 21.87
C PRO A 316 11.65 0.84 22.74
N ARG A 317 11.48 0.84 24.05
CA ARG A 317 12.50 0.29 24.95
C ARG A 317 12.53 -1.23 24.80
N PRO A 318 13.71 -1.86 24.78
CA PRO A 318 13.78 -3.31 24.91
C PRO A 318 13.05 -3.72 26.18
N SER A 319 12.11 -4.66 26.05
CA SER A 319 11.37 -5.26 27.17
C SER A 319 12.30 -6.12 28.00
#